data_91f36b7dfc34f49b19a1a837af3238da
#
_entry.id   91f36b7dfc34f49b19a1a837af3238da
#
_cell.length_a   1.000
_cell.length_b   1.000
_cell.length_c   1.000
_cell.angle_alpha   90.00
_cell.angle_beta   90.00
_cell.angle_gamma   90.00
#
_symmetry.space_group_name_H-M   'P 1'
#
loop_
_entity.id
_entity.type
_entity.pdbx_description
1 polymer ?
#
loop_
_entity_poly.entity_id
_entity_poly.type
_entity_poly.pdbx_seq_one_letter_code
_entity_poly.pdbx_strand_id
1 'polypeptide(L)'
;ATALLATLADRLVLKRVGYDPERTIVATIGLLYIIQQVTLMTYGPDARPVEAPFNHRLSIPFVEWTEGGMSLYWPWGLGTTSYKLAVIGAAVLLLGAIWLLMTRTRIGLVMRATQLDSEMARAFAIPVDRVYAAVFGLGAGLAALAGVLIVPIQQAHYLMGHDPLLLSFIVVIIGGLGSLPGTVVAALLIGISDGMISVFFTPTLAKIIATLGVAFVLIFRPQGLFGRPGL
;
A
#
# COMPACT_ATOMS: atom_id res chain seq x y z
N ALA A 1 17.53 5.21 -0.22
CA ALA A 1 17.71 5.81 1.13
C ALA A 1 16.74 5.17 2.14
N THR A 2 15.41 5.22 1.93
CA THR A 2 14.39 4.73 2.89
C THR A 2 14.50 3.24 3.21
N ALA A 3 14.74 2.37 2.23
CA ALA A 3 14.96 0.94 2.47
C ALA A 3 16.18 0.68 3.36
N LEU A 4 17.26 1.46 3.21
CA LEU A 4 18.44 1.37 4.07
C LEU A 4 18.15 1.84 5.50
N LEU A 5 17.41 2.95 5.63
CA LEU A 5 16.97 3.43 6.95
C LEU A 5 16.06 2.42 7.64
N ALA A 6 15.16 1.79 6.90
CA ALA A 6 14.29 0.75 7.44
C ALA A 6 15.07 -0.49 7.87
N THR A 7 16.03 -0.99 7.08
CA THR A 7 16.87 -2.11 7.50
C THR A 7 17.76 -1.78 8.69
N LEU A 8 18.16 -0.53 8.83
CA LEU A 8 18.88 -0.05 10.01
C LEU A 8 17.97 -0.03 11.23
N ALA A 9 16.76 0.51 11.10
CA ALA A 9 15.73 0.52 12.15
C ALA A 9 15.36 -0.91 12.60
N ASP A 10 15.23 -1.83 11.64
CA ASP A 10 15.02 -3.25 11.94
C ASP A 10 16.15 -3.80 12.82
N ARG A 11 17.41 -3.60 12.44
CA ARG A 11 18.57 -4.11 13.20
C ARG A 11 18.71 -3.48 14.58
N LEU A 12 18.42 -2.18 14.70
CA LEU A 12 18.62 -1.44 15.96
C LEU A 12 17.46 -1.63 16.94
N VAL A 13 16.23 -1.74 16.43
CA VAL A 13 15.00 -1.75 17.23
C VAL A 13 14.33 -3.11 17.18
N LEU A 14 13.87 -3.56 16.01
CA LEU A 14 13.02 -4.75 15.89
C LEU A 14 13.75 -6.03 16.31
N LYS A 15 15.00 -6.18 15.92
CA LYS A 15 15.81 -7.34 16.33
C LYS A 15 15.99 -7.41 17.85
N ARG A 16 16.10 -6.26 18.55
CA ARG A 16 16.21 -6.20 20.01
C ARG A 16 14.91 -6.55 20.72
N VAL A 17 13.80 -6.33 20.05
CA VAL A 17 12.44 -6.65 20.54
C VAL A 17 12.08 -8.11 20.30
N GLY A 18 12.93 -8.87 19.57
CA GLY A 18 12.76 -10.32 19.33
C GLY A 18 11.65 -10.65 18.34
N TYR A 19 11.23 -9.70 17.50
CA TYR A 19 10.13 -9.83 16.52
C TYR A 19 8.79 -10.26 17.14
N ASP A 20 8.60 -9.98 18.44
CA ASP A 20 7.30 -10.15 19.09
C ASP A 20 6.28 -9.18 18.44
N PRO A 21 5.14 -9.67 17.94
CA PRO A 21 4.19 -8.84 17.20
C PRO A 21 3.73 -7.59 17.97
N GLU A 22 3.38 -7.73 19.25
CA GLU A 22 2.89 -6.61 20.07
C GLU A 22 3.97 -5.55 20.27
N ARG A 23 5.17 -5.96 20.63
CA ARG A 23 6.30 -5.07 20.86
C ARG A 23 6.77 -4.41 19.55
N THR A 24 6.70 -5.14 18.45
CA THR A 24 7.04 -4.63 17.11
C THR A 24 6.10 -3.51 16.69
N ILE A 25 4.78 -3.68 16.92
CA ILE A 25 3.79 -2.63 16.62
C ILE A 25 4.07 -1.37 17.42
N VAL A 26 4.30 -1.49 18.74
CA VAL A 26 4.61 -0.34 19.60
C VAL A 26 5.90 0.35 19.15
N ALA A 27 6.95 -0.41 18.86
CA ALA A 27 8.23 0.14 18.41
C ALA A 27 8.12 0.87 17.06
N THR A 28 7.37 0.32 16.10
CA THR A 28 7.16 0.95 14.78
C THR A 28 6.30 2.20 14.85
N ILE A 29 5.28 2.23 15.72
CA ILE A 29 4.50 3.43 16.00
C ILE A 29 5.39 4.50 16.63
N GLY A 30 6.26 4.15 17.58
CA GLY A 30 7.22 5.08 18.15
C GLY A 30 8.15 5.68 17.11
N LEU A 31 8.70 4.87 16.20
CA LEU A 31 9.50 5.34 15.08
C LEU A 31 8.73 6.26 14.13
N LEU A 32 7.46 5.96 13.86
CA LEU A 32 6.58 6.81 13.05
C LEU A 32 6.47 8.21 13.66
N TYR A 33 6.17 8.31 14.95
CA TYR A 33 6.08 9.61 15.65
C TYR A 33 7.40 10.37 15.66
N ILE A 34 8.52 9.69 15.85
CA ILE A 34 9.85 10.33 15.80
C ILE A 34 10.09 10.93 14.41
N ILE A 35 9.84 10.16 13.33
CA ILE A 35 10.02 10.63 11.96
C ILE A 35 9.09 11.80 11.66
N GLN A 36 7.84 11.74 12.10
CA GLN A 36 6.87 12.83 11.92
C GLN A 36 7.31 14.10 12.65
N GLN A 37 7.78 13.97 13.90
CA GLN A 37 8.21 15.11 14.68
C GLN A 37 9.48 15.75 14.07
N VAL A 38 10.43 14.94 13.62
CA VAL A 38 11.61 15.43 12.90
C VAL A 38 11.22 16.15 11.62
N THR A 39 10.29 15.58 10.86
CA THR A 39 9.79 16.20 9.63
C THR A 39 9.09 17.53 9.92
N LEU A 40 8.24 17.57 10.94
CA LEU A 40 7.56 18.78 11.39
C LEU A 40 8.52 19.88 11.80
N MET A 41 9.55 19.54 12.58
CA MET A 41 10.57 20.49 13.02
C MET A 41 11.43 21.04 11.86
N THR A 42 11.69 20.19 10.85
CA THR A 42 12.58 20.55 9.74
C THR A 42 11.85 21.31 8.63
N TYR A 43 10.64 20.89 8.28
CA TYR A 43 9.88 21.39 7.13
C TYR A 43 8.67 22.24 7.50
N GLY A 44 8.25 22.23 8.77
CA GLY A 44 7.07 22.95 9.26
C GLY A 44 5.75 22.19 9.03
N PRO A 45 4.62 22.77 9.50
CA PRO A 45 3.31 22.15 9.44
C PRO A 45 2.64 22.30 8.08
N ASP A 46 3.11 23.22 7.23
CA ASP A 46 2.43 23.61 5.99
C ASP A 46 2.52 22.54 4.90
N ALA A 47 1.39 22.30 4.24
CA ALA A 47 1.37 21.43 3.07
C ALA A 47 2.08 22.12 1.90
N ARG A 48 3.04 21.44 1.29
CA ARG A 48 3.82 21.95 0.17
C ARG A 48 3.34 21.31 -1.13
N PRO A 49 2.88 22.10 -2.09
CA PRO A 49 2.54 21.60 -3.41
C PRO A 49 3.82 21.13 -4.12
N VAL A 50 3.76 19.98 -4.73
CA VAL A 50 4.82 19.44 -5.59
C VAL A 50 4.28 19.36 -7.00
N GLU A 51 4.96 20.01 -7.93
CA GLU A 51 4.55 19.98 -9.34
C GLU A 51 4.77 18.58 -9.93
N ALA A 52 3.75 18.08 -10.64
CA ALA A 52 3.87 16.84 -11.37
C ALA A 52 4.78 17.04 -12.60
N PRO A 53 5.76 16.13 -12.83
CA PRO A 53 6.70 16.26 -13.94
C PRO A 53 6.02 16.25 -15.33
N PHE A 54 4.82 15.68 -15.42
CA PHE A 54 4.01 15.61 -16.64
C PHE A 54 2.57 15.99 -16.32
N ASN A 55 2.17 17.23 -16.62
CA ASN A 55 0.84 17.74 -16.27
C ASN A 55 0.01 18.07 -17.50
N HIS A 56 -0.05 17.16 -18.48
CA HIS A 56 -0.92 17.33 -19.63
C HIS A 56 -2.31 16.79 -19.32
N ARG A 57 -3.34 17.60 -19.58
CA ARG A 57 -4.73 17.12 -19.51
C ARG A 57 -4.99 16.21 -20.69
N LEU A 58 -5.28 14.97 -20.41
CA LEU A 58 -5.74 13.99 -21.40
C LEU A 58 -7.25 13.84 -21.24
N SER A 59 -7.96 14.12 -22.30
CA SER A 59 -9.37 13.81 -22.41
C SER A 59 -9.51 12.34 -22.81
N ILE A 60 -10.29 11.57 -22.07
CA ILE A 60 -10.54 10.15 -22.39
C ILE A 60 -11.78 10.09 -23.26
N PRO A 61 -11.69 9.64 -24.54
CA PRO A 61 -12.86 9.45 -25.41
C PRO A 61 -13.64 8.21 -24.97
N PHE A 62 -14.94 8.38 -24.83
CA PHE A 62 -15.86 7.23 -24.79
C PHE A 62 -16.39 6.97 -26.19
N VAL A 63 -16.50 5.70 -26.56
CA VAL A 63 -17.04 5.26 -27.85
C VAL A 63 -18.53 5.06 -27.70
N GLU A 64 -19.33 5.84 -28.39
CA GLU A 64 -20.77 5.64 -28.46
C GLU A 64 -21.16 5.13 -29.86
N TRP A 65 -21.94 4.05 -29.89
CA TRP A 65 -22.48 3.47 -31.11
C TRP A 65 -23.77 4.21 -31.48
N THR A 66 -23.68 5.09 -32.46
CA THR A 66 -24.85 5.76 -33.01
C THR A 66 -25.18 5.15 -34.37
N GLU A 67 -26.44 5.18 -34.80
CA GLU A 67 -26.92 4.61 -36.07
C GLU A 67 -26.18 5.05 -37.35
N GLY A 68 -25.31 6.05 -37.24
CA GLY A 68 -24.47 6.59 -38.32
C GLY A 68 -22.98 6.19 -38.26
N GLY A 69 -22.58 5.35 -37.32
CA GLY A 69 -21.18 4.98 -37.15
C GLY A 69 -20.63 5.22 -35.73
N MET A 70 -19.35 4.96 -35.55
CA MET A 70 -18.61 5.12 -34.28
C MET A 70 -18.31 6.58 -34.06
N SER A 71 -19.00 7.26 -33.12
CA SER A 71 -18.70 8.63 -32.70
C SER A 71 -17.98 8.62 -31.36
N LEU A 72 -16.92 9.46 -31.27
CA LEU A 72 -16.16 9.71 -30.03
C LEU A 72 -16.88 10.82 -29.27
N TYR A 73 -17.55 10.46 -28.20
CA TYR A 73 -18.25 11.40 -27.31
C TYR A 73 -17.45 11.67 -26.06
N TRP A 74 -17.46 12.93 -25.61
CA TRP A 74 -16.79 13.42 -24.39
C TRP A 74 -17.83 13.76 -23.33
N PRO A 75 -18.33 12.80 -22.54
CA PRO A 75 -19.29 13.16 -21.51
C PRO A 75 -18.59 13.97 -20.40
N TRP A 76 -19.09 15.17 -20.18
CA TRP A 76 -18.82 16.00 -19.01
C TRP A 76 -17.38 16.40 -18.72
N GLY A 77 -16.53 16.50 -19.73
CA GLY A 77 -15.17 16.99 -19.53
C GLY A 77 -14.32 16.16 -18.56
N LEU A 78 -14.54 14.85 -18.52
CA LEU A 78 -13.72 13.92 -17.75
C LEU A 78 -12.29 13.95 -18.30
N GLY A 79 -11.54 14.97 -17.85
CA GLY A 79 -10.11 15.09 -18.11
C GLY A 79 -9.35 14.38 -16.99
N THR A 80 -8.53 13.40 -17.34
CA THR A 80 -7.51 12.92 -16.42
C THR A 80 -6.16 13.53 -16.75
N THR A 81 -5.31 13.65 -15.76
CA THR A 81 -3.94 14.12 -15.97
C THR A 81 -3.08 12.95 -16.43
N SER A 82 -2.18 13.15 -17.39
CA SER A 82 -1.21 12.14 -17.85
C SER A 82 -0.41 11.56 -16.68
N TYR A 83 -0.16 12.36 -15.65
CA TYR A 83 0.51 11.91 -14.43
C TYR A 83 -0.27 10.82 -13.68
N LYS A 84 -1.60 10.95 -13.54
CA LYS A 84 -2.44 9.93 -12.89
C LYS A 84 -2.38 8.58 -13.62
N LEU A 85 -2.38 8.60 -14.97
CA LEU A 85 -2.22 7.39 -15.75
C LEU A 85 -0.83 6.77 -15.58
N ALA A 86 0.22 7.60 -15.52
CA ALA A 86 1.57 7.14 -15.24
C ALA A 86 1.68 6.50 -13.84
N VAL A 87 1.01 7.05 -12.82
CA VAL A 87 0.95 6.47 -11.47
C VAL A 87 0.24 5.12 -11.47
N ILE A 88 -0.87 4.98 -12.21
CA ILE A 88 -1.57 3.69 -12.37
C ILE A 88 -0.63 2.67 -13.05
N GLY A 89 0.03 3.05 -14.13
CA GLY A 89 1.01 2.22 -14.83
C GLY A 89 2.17 1.79 -13.92
N ALA A 90 2.71 2.72 -13.14
CA ALA A 90 3.75 2.44 -12.15
C ALA A 90 3.27 1.47 -11.06
N ALA A 91 2.04 1.63 -10.56
CA ALA A 91 1.44 0.73 -9.58
C ALA A 91 1.32 -0.70 -10.12
N VAL A 92 0.84 -0.86 -11.36
CA VAL A 92 0.74 -2.17 -12.02
C VAL A 92 2.12 -2.81 -12.22
N LEU A 93 3.11 -2.02 -12.63
CA LEU A 93 4.50 -2.50 -12.77
C LEU A 93 5.09 -2.93 -11.43
N LEU A 94 4.91 -2.16 -10.37
CA LEU A 94 5.37 -2.50 -9.03
C LEU A 94 4.68 -3.76 -8.50
N LEU A 95 3.37 -3.90 -8.67
CA LEU A 95 2.64 -5.12 -8.31
C LEU A 95 3.14 -6.32 -9.09
N GLY A 96 3.36 -6.18 -10.39
CA GLY A 96 3.93 -7.23 -11.25
C GLY A 96 5.33 -7.63 -10.82
N ALA A 97 6.17 -6.65 -10.48
CA ALA A 97 7.54 -6.88 -9.98
C ALA A 97 7.54 -7.65 -8.65
N ILE A 98 6.67 -7.26 -7.70
CA ILE A 98 6.53 -7.97 -6.42
C ILE A 98 6.01 -9.39 -6.65
N TRP A 99 5.00 -9.55 -7.49
CA TRP A 99 4.44 -10.86 -7.81
C TRP A 99 5.50 -11.77 -8.44
N LEU A 100 6.29 -11.25 -9.39
CA LEU A 100 7.39 -11.98 -10.03
C LEU A 100 8.49 -12.33 -9.01
N LEU A 101 8.86 -11.37 -8.15
CA LEU A 101 9.84 -11.58 -7.08
C LEU A 101 9.37 -12.69 -6.15
N MET A 102 8.11 -12.65 -5.71
CA MET A 102 7.57 -13.65 -4.78
C MET A 102 7.41 -15.04 -5.42
N THR A 103 7.01 -15.12 -6.71
CA THR A 103 6.67 -16.41 -7.33
C THR A 103 7.83 -17.06 -8.06
N ARG A 104 8.73 -16.26 -8.64
CA ARG A 104 9.78 -16.76 -9.57
C ARG A 104 11.19 -16.68 -9.02
N THR A 105 11.43 -16.05 -7.86
CA THR A 105 12.79 -15.92 -7.31
C THR A 105 13.03 -16.82 -6.10
N ARG A 106 14.32 -17.15 -5.87
CA ARG A 106 14.75 -17.89 -4.66
C ARG A 106 14.49 -17.10 -3.40
N ILE A 107 14.57 -15.76 -3.48
CA ILE A 107 14.28 -14.86 -2.36
C ILE A 107 12.82 -15.00 -1.94
N GLY A 108 11.88 -14.96 -2.89
CA GLY A 108 10.46 -15.16 -2.61
C GLY A 108 10.14 -16.56 -2.04
N LEU A 109 10.89 -17.61 -2.46
CA LEU A 109 10.75 -18.94 -1.87
C LEU A 109 11.15 -18.93 -0.40
N VAL A 110 12.31 -18.34 -0.08
CA VAL A 110 12.83 -18.24 1.29
C VAL A 110 11.89 -17.41 2.16
N MET A 111 11.38 -16.29 1.67
CA MET A 111 10.40 -15.47 2.39
C MET A 111 9.13 -16.25 2.73
N ARG A 112 8.57 -17.01 1.78
CA ARG A 112 7.38 -17.85 2.02
C ARG A 112 7.65 -19.00 2.98
N ALA A 113 8.82 -19.64 2.89
CA ALA A 113 9.21 -20.69 3.81
C ALA A 113 9.33 -20.16 5.25
N THR A 114 9.95 -18.99 5.43
CA THR A 114 10.08 -18.35 6.74
C THR A 114 8.72 -17.89 7.31
N GLN A 115 7.79 -17.50 6.44
CA GLN A 115 6.43 -17.11 6.85
C GLN A 115 5.60 -18.30 7.33
N LEU A 116 5.77 -19.48 6.70
CA LEU A 116 5.04 -20.69 7.08
C LEU A 116 5.50 -21.27 8.42
N ASP A 117 6.81 -21.38 8.60
CA ASP A 117 7.42 -21.88 9.83
C ASP A 117 8.84 -21.34 9.97
N SER A 118 9.01 -20.39 10.88
CA SER A 118 10.30 -19.75 11.12
C SER A 118 11.28 -20.64 11.88
N GLU A 119 10.79 -21.58 12.72
CA GLU A 119 11.64 -22.52 13.47
C GLU A 119 12.21 -23.57 12.52
N MET A 120 11.35 -24.15 11.67
CA MET A 120 11.77 -25.10 10.65
C MET A 120 12.72 -24.45 9.64
N ALA A 121 12.47 -23.21 9.23
CA ALA A 121 13.38 -22.47 8.36
C ALA A 121 14.77 -22.31 8.98
N ARG A 122 14.87 -22.04 10.27
CA ARG A 122 16.16 -22.01 11.01
C ARG A 122 16.83 -23.38 11.04
N ALA A 123 16.09 -24.47 11.20
CA ALA A 123 16.63 -25.83 11.16
C ALA A 123 17.28 -26.16 9.80
N PHE A 124 16.76 -25.59 8.70
CA PHE A 124 17.35 -25.68 7.36
C PHE A 124 18.45 -24.63 7.10
N ALA A 125 19.03 -24.04 8.15
CA ALA A 125 20.10 -23.05 8.09
C ALA A 125 19.73 -21.76 7.32
N ILE A 126 18.43 -21.43 7.19
CA ILE A 126 17.99 -20.16 6.63
C ILE A 126 18.21 -19.05 7.66
N PRO A 127 18.91 -17.96 7.32
CA PRO A 127 19.14 -16.85 8.25
C PRO A 127 17.87 -15.98 8.40
N VAL A 128 16.90 -16.46 9.18
CA VAL A 128 15.56 -15.86 9.36
C VAL A 128 15.63 -14.37 9.70
N ASP A 129 16.56 -13.95 10.57
CA ASP A 129 16.73 -12.55 10.93
C ASP A 129 17.07 -11.66 9.71
N ARG A 130 17.89 -12.17 8.78
CA ARG A 130 18.20 -11.44 7.54
C ARG A 130 17.01 -11.38 6.59
N VAL A 131 16.19 -12.43 6.60
CA VAL A 131 14.97 -12.48 5.80
C VAL A 131 13.97 -11.45 6.32
N TYR A 132 13.75 -11.34 7.62
CA TYR A 132 12.90 -10.32 8.22
C TYR A 132 13.39 -8.90 7.89
N ALA A 133 14.69 -8.63 8.07
CA ALA A 133 15.27 -7.34 7.72
C ALA A 133 15.10 -7.00 6.23
N ALA A 134 15.27 -7.99 5.33
CA ALA A 134 15.08 -7.80 3.90
C ALA A 134 13.62 -7.52 3.54
N VAL A 135 12.66 -8.25 4.13
CA VAL A 135 11.21 -8.04 3.92
C VAL A 135 10.80 -6.66 4.40
N PHE A 136 11.23 -6.26 5.59
CA PHE A 136 10.94 -4.95 6.15
C PHE A 136 11.53 -3.82 5.28
N GLY A 137 12.79 -3.97 4.85
CA GLY A 137 13.44 -3.03 3.95
C GLY A 137 12.77 -2.92 2.57
N LEU A 138 12.33 -4.04 2.01
CA LEU A 138 11.57 -4.06 0.75
C LEU A 138 10.22 -3.36 0.92
N GLY A 139 9.48 -3.66 1.99
CA GLY A 139 8.19 -3.02 2.29
C GLY A 139 8.32 -1.52 2.43
N ALA A 140 9.31 -1.05 3.20
CA ALA A 140 9.58 0.38 3.36
C ALA A 140 10.03 1.05 2.06
N GLY A 141 10.81 0.36 1.22
CA GLY A 141 11.20 0.84 -0.10
C GLY A 141 10.01 1.03 -1.02
N LEU A 142 9.09 0.07 -1.04
CA LEU A 142 7.86 0.14 -1.82
C LEU A 142 6.91 1.24 -1.32
N ALA A 143 6.75 1.36 0.00
CA ALA A 143 5.96 2.43 0.60
C ALA A 143 6.52 3.82 0.25
N ALA A 144 7.84 3.98 0.25
CA ALA A 144 8.49 5.23 -0.15
C ALA A 144 8.28 5.54 -1.65
N LEU A 145 8.37 4.54 -2.52
CA LEU A 145 8.08 4.72 -3.95
C LEU A 145 6.61 5.12 -4.16
N ALA A 146 5.68 4.48 -3.48
CA ALA A 146 4.27 4.85 -3.52
C ALA A 146 4.04 6.29 -3.02
N GLY A 147 4.71 6.68 -1.92
CA GLY A 147 4.67 8.04 -1.39
C GLY A 147 5.16 9.07 -2.39
N VAL A 148 6.31 8.84 -3.03
CA VAL A 148 6.85 9.75 -4.06
C VAL A 148 5.90 9.92 -5.25
N LEU A 149 5.22 8.82 -5.66
CA LEU A 149 4.26 8.87 -6.76
C LEU A 149 2.96 9.60 -6.39
N ILE A 150 2.56 9.57 -5.12
CA ILE A 150 1.29 10.17 -4.68
C ILE A 150 1.42 11.65 -4.30
N VAL A 151 2.61 12.09 -3.88
CA VAL A 151 2.87 13.48 -3.43
C VAL A 151 2.40 14.55 -4.43
N PRO A 152 2.64 14.45 -5.76
CA PRO A 152 2.16 15.45 -6.71
C PRO A 152 0.63 15.53 -6.85
N ILE A 153 -0.08 14.49 -6.37
CA ILE A 153 -1.56 14.43 -6.38
C ILE A 153 -2.15 15.01 -5.09
N GLN A 154 -1.52 14.72 -3.94
CA GLN A 154 -2.07 15.03 -2.61
C GLN A 154 -1.36 16.16 -1.85
N GLN A 155 -0.25 16.67 -2.37
CA GLN A 155 0.68 17.59 -1.67
C GLN A 155 1.50 16.90 -0.56
N ALA A 156 2.71 17.41 -0.31
CA ALA A 156 3.59 16.91 0.74
C ALA A 156 3.26 17.56 2.09
N HIS A 157 2.89 16.78 3.08
CA HIS A 157 2.75 17.23 4.46
C HIS A 157 3.16 16.13 5.44
N TYR A 158 3.53 16.49 6.66
CA TYR A 158 4.10 15.56 7.63
C TYR A 158 3.16 14.42 8.08
N LEU A 159 1.85 14.58 7.93
CA LEU A 159 0.81 13.57 8.25
C LEU A 159 0.34 12.74 7.05
N MET A 160 0.88 12.96 5.84
CA MET A 160 0.39 12.32 4.62
C MET A 160 0.39 10.78 4.65
N GLY A 161 1.16 10.18 5.56
CA GLY A 161 1.24 8.73 5.73
C GLY A 161 0.12 8.11 6.56
N HIS A 162 -0.67 8.89 7.32
CA HIS A 162 -1.70 8.33 8.20
C HIS A 162 -2.85 7.65 7.44
N ASP A 163 -3.38 8.31 6.43
CA ASP A 163 -4.48 7.77 5.63
C ASP A 163 -4.10 6.48 4.89
N PRO A 164 -2.97 6.44 4.16
CA PRO A 164 -2.51 5.19 3.54
C PRO A 164 -2.19 4.08 4.55
N LEU A 165 -1.70 4.43 5.74
CA LEU A 165 -1.44 3.46 6.80
C LEU A 165 -2.73 2.74 7.21
N LEU A 166 -3.78 3.49 7.56
CA LEU A 166 -5.07 2.93 7.95
C LEU A 166 -5.69 2.10 6.82
N LEU A 167 -5.71 2.63 5.59
CA LEU A 167 -6.22 1.91 4.43
C LEU A 167 -5.43 0.62 4.14
N SER A 168 -4.10 0.61 4.33
CA SER A 168 -3.30 -0.58 4.12
C SER A 168 -3.60 -1.69 5.14
N PHE A 169 -3.84 -1.34 6.40
CA PHE A 169 -4.31 -2.31 7.41
C PHE A 169 -5.65 -2.92 7.01
N ILE A 170 -6.59 -2.08 6.59
CA ILE A 170 -7.91 -2.50 6.12
C ILE A 170 -7.78 -3.48 4.95
N VAL A 171 -6.99 -3.11 3.94
CA VAL A 171 -6.74 -3.91 2.74
C VAL A 171 -6.14 -5.28 3.08
N VAL A 172 -5.14 -5.32 3.97
CA VAL A 172 -4.46 -6.57 4.35
C VAL A 172 -5.39 -7.49 5.14
N ILE A 173 -6.21 -6.94 6.03
CA ILE A 173 -7.17 -7.71 6.81
C ILE A 173 -8.27 -8.29 5.92
N ILE A 174 -8.87 -7.48 5.05
CA ILE A 174 -9.92 -7.94 4.12
C ILE A 174 -9.35 -8.91 3.10
N GLY A 175 -8.15 -8.65 2.58
CA GLY A 175 -7.48 -9.53 1.62
C GLY A 175 -7.15 -10.91 2.18
N GLY A 176 -6.94 -10.97 3.48
CA GLY A 176 -6.48 -12.14 4.24
C GLY A 176 -4.96 -12.13 4.46
N LEU A 177 -4.55 -12.26 5.71
CA LEU A 177 -3.15 -12.26 6.11
C LEU A 177 -2.38 -13.37 5.37
N GLY A 178 -1.29 -13.00 4.71
CA GLY A 178 -0.44 -13.92 3.94
C GLY A 178 -0.89 -14.21 2.50
N SER A 179 -2.01 -13.63 2.04
CA SER A 179 -2.51 -13.79 0.67
C SER A 179 -2.23 -12.56 -0.19
N LEU A 180 -1.14 -12.58 -0.99
CA LEU A 180 -0.82 -11.50 -1.91
C LEU A 180 -1.97 -11.23 -2.93
N PRO A 181 -2.55 -12.23 -3.62
CA PRO A 181 -3.66 -11.99 -4.52
C PRO A 181 -4.89 -11.43 -3.80
N GLY A 182 -5.17 -11.90 -2.58
CA GLY A 182 -6.26 -11.38 -1.76
C GLY A 182 -6.08 -9.90 -1.42
N THR A 183 -4.89 -9.50 -1.04
CA THR A 183 -4.54 -8.10 -0.75
C THR A 183 -4.71 -7.21 -1.99
N VAL A 184 -4.29 -7.67 -3.18
CA VAL A 184 -4.47 -6.92 -4.43
C VAL A 184 -5.95 -6.72 -4.77
N VAL A 185 -6.76 -7.78 -4.68
CA VAL A 185 -8.20 -7.69 -4.93
C VAL A 185 -8.88 -6.77 -3.92
N ALA A 186 -8.55 -6.90 -2.63
CA ALA A 186 -9.07 -6.03 -1.59
C ALA A 186 -8.69 -4.55 -1.82
N ALA A 187 -7.43 -4.27 -2.21
CA ALA A 187 -6.97 -2.93 -2.53
C ALA A 187 -7.77 -2.29 -3.67
N LEU A 188 -8.03 -3.06 -4.74
CA LEU A 188 -8.84 -2.58 -5.86
C LEU A 188 -10.28 -2.33 -5.44
N LEU A 189 -10.91 -3.24 -4.70
CA LEU A 189 -12.28 -3.08 -4.23
C LEU A 189 -12.42 -1.87 -3.33
N ILE A 190 -11.53 -1.69 -2.36
CA ILE A 190 -11.56 -0.55 -1.43
C ILE A 190 -11.26 0.75 -2.17
N GLY A 191 -10.25 0.78 -3.04
CA GLY A 191 -9.91 1.97 -3.80
C GLY A 191 -11.04 2.43 -4.74
N ILE A 192 -11.71 1.51 -5.42
CA ILE A 192 -12.88 1.82 -6.26
C ILE A 192 -14.04 2.29 -5.39
N SER A 193 -14.32 1.61 -4.27
CA SER A 193 -15.40 1.99 -3.35
C SER A 193 -15.16 3.37 -2.74
N ASP A 194 -13.94 3.66 -2.28
CA ASP A 194 -13.56 4.96 -1.72
C ASP A 194 -13.71 6.07 -2.79
N GLY A 195 -13.25 5.82 -4.00
CA GLY A 195 -13.42 6.73 -5.14
C GLY A 195 -14.89 6.99 -5.48
N MET A 196 -15.73 5.96 -5.53
CA MET A 196 -17.17 6.11 -5.79
C MET A 196 -17.88 6.84 -4.66
N ILE A 197 -17.63 6.47 -3.43
CA ILE A 197 -18.29 7.08 -2.27
C ILE A 197 -17.87 8.54 -2.13
N SER A 198 -16.61 8.89 -2.38
CA SER A 198 -16.11 10.26 -2.29
C SER A 198 -16.73 11.21 -3.31
N VAL A 199 -17.31 10.70 -4.41
CA VAL A 199 -18.04 11.50 -5.40
C VAL A 199 -19.42 11.92 -4.87
N PHE A 200 -20.11 11.03 -4.12
CA PHE A 200 -21.46 11.28 -3.61
C PHE A 200 -21.47 11.83 -2.19
N PHE A 201 -20.44 11.53 -1.42
CA PHE A 201 -20.33 11.86 0.01
C PHE A 201 -18.99 12.54 0.31
N THR A 202 -18.84 13.00 1.54
CA THR A 202 -17.55 13.56 1.99
C THR A 202 -16.49 12.46 2.13
N PRO A 203 -15.20 12.78 1.92
CA PRO A 203 -14.10 11.82 2.10
C PRO A 203 -14.07 11.16 3.49
N THR A 204 -14.54 11.87 4.52
CA THR A 204 -14.66 11.33 5.88
C THR A 204 -15.69 10.20 5.97
N LEU A 205 -16.84 10.37 5.33
CA LEU A 205 -17.86 9.32 5.28
C LEU A 205 -17.40 8.10 4.49
N ALA A 206 -16.64 8.31 3.41
CA ALA A 206 -16.05 7.20 2.66
C ALA A 206 -15.15 6.33 3.54
N LYS A 207 -14.30 6.92 4.38
CA LYS A 207 -13.44 6.20 5.34
C LYS A 207 -14.25 5.47 6.42
N ILE A 208 -15.31 6.08 6.93
CA ILE A 208 -16.20 5.44 7.92
C ILE A 208 -16.87 4.21 7.29
N ILE A 209 -17.40 4.33 6.09
CA ILE A 209 -18.05 3.22 5.37
C ILE A 209 -17.04 2.11 5.07
N ALA A 210 -15.82 2.45 4.63
CA ALA A 210 -14.75 1.47 4.43
C ALA A 210 -14.44 0.72 5.74
N THR A 211 -14.32 1.43 6.87
CA THR A 211 -14.05 0.82 8.18
C THR A 211 -15.20 -0.08 8.63
N LEU A 212 -16.45 0.33 8.45
CA LEU A 212 -17.62 -0.51 8.73
C LEU A 212 -17.66 -1.76 7.82
N GLY A 213 -17.28 -1.60 6.55
CA GLY A 213 -17.14 -2.73 5.62
C GLY A 213 -16.12 -3.77 6.11
N VAL A 214 -15.01 -3.31 6.70
CA VAL A 214 -14.03 -4.21 7.35
C VAL A 214 -14.68 -4.98 8.50
N ALA A 215 -15.32 -4.27 9.42
CA ALA A 215 -15.98 -4.90 10.56
C ALA A 215 -17.00 -5.95 10.09
N PHE A 216 -17.78 -5.64 9.05
CA PHE A 216 -18.71 -6.57 8.44
C PHE A 216 -18.02 -7.80 7.86
N VAL A 217 -16.97 -7.62 7.08
CA VAL A 217 -16.21 -8.76 6.49
C VAL A 217 -15.61 -9.63 7.60
N LEU A 218 -15.06 -9.04 8.66
CA LEU A 218 -14.48 -9.79 9.79
C LEU A 218 -15.51 -10.60 10.58
N ILE A 219 -16.74 -10.10 10.70
CA ILE A 219 -17.82 -10.84 11.38
C ILE A 219 -18.19 -12.11 10.59
N PHE A 220 -18.29 -12.01 9.26
CA PHE A 220 -18.69 -13.14 8.41
C PHE A 220 -17.53 -14.02 7.93
N ARG A 221 -16.33 -13.42 7.76
CA ARG A 221 -15.12 -14.12 7.34
C ARG A 221 -13.88 -13.59 8.07
N PRO A 222 -13.62 -14.07 9.29
CA PRO A 222 -12.50 -13.61 10.11
C PRO A 222 -11.12 -13.89 9.47
N GLN A 223 -11.06 -14.77 8.48
CA GLN A 223 -9.84 -15.11 7.75
C GLN A 223 -9.57 -14.20 6.53
N GLY A 224 -10.47 -13.25 6.24
CA GLY A 224 -10.43 -12.43 5.04
C GLY A 224 -10.98 -13.16 3.79
N LEU A 225 -10.97 -12.46 2.64
CA LEU A 225 -11.55 -12.98 1.39
C LEU A 225 -10.79 -14.19 0.85
N PHE A 226 -9.46 -14.22 0.98
CA PHE A 226 -8.57 -15.25 0.45
C PHE A 226 -7.65 -15.85 1.51
N GLY A 227 -7.96 -15.67 2.80
CA GLY A 227 -7.22 -16.29 3.89
C GLY A 227 -7.37 -17.82 3.88
N ARG A 228 -6.31 -18.53 4.23
CA ARG A 228 -6.36 -19.99 4.40
C ARG A 228 -7.01 -20.33 5.73
N PRO A 229 -8.01 -21.23 5.78
CA PRO A 229 -8.51 -21.74 7.04
C PRO A 229 -7.40 -22.57 7.72
N GLY A 230 -6.93 -22.13 8.88
CA GLY A 230 -6.03 -22.95 9.73
C GLY A 230 -4.60 -22.44 9.93
N LEU A 231 -4.36 -21.12 9.90
CA LEU A 231 -3.17 -20.50 10.49
C LEU A 231 -3.55 -19.73 11.73
#